data_b2c2b0be5c039feb916edda683bd8ae4
#
_entry.id   b2c2b0be5c039feb916edda683bd8ae4
#
_cell.length_a   1.000
_cell.length_b   1.000
_cell.length_c   1.000
_cell.angle_alpha   90.00
_cell.angle_beta   90.00
_cell.angle_gamma   90.00
#
_symmetry.space_group_name_H-M   'P 1'
#
loop_
_entity.id
_entity.type
_entity.pdbx_description
1 polymer ?
#
loop_
_entity_poly.entity_id
_entity_poly.type
_entity_poly.pdbx_seq_one_letter_code
_entity_poly.pdbx_strand_id
1 'polypeptide(L)'
;KLHIAKRHLFDKQLERNGLKTGELTISDKALSAMIRGYTREAGVRNLERKIGEICRKAAREIFEGDKKTVKVTEQNLSKYLGKQKYEFDKRNEQDEIGVVRGLAWTSVGGDTLEIEVNVMPGKGEFNLTGQLGDVMKESAQAGISYIRSVSEEYDIPKDFFKEHDIHI
;
A
#
# COMPACT_ATOMS: atom_id res chain seq x y z
N LYS A 1 4.85 14.37 -4.75
CA LYS A 1 3.41 14.48 -5.06
C LYS A 1 2.71 15.54 -4.23
N LEU A 2 3.00 15.63 -2.92
CA LEU A 2 2.44 16.67 -2.05
C LEU A 2 2.81 18.07 -2.53
N HIS A 3 4.08 18.32 -2.88
CA HIS A 3 4.52 19.60 -3.42
C HIS A 3 3.88 19.93 -4.77
N ILE A 4 3.77 18.95 -5.66
CA ILE A 4 3.09 19.13 -6.96
C ILE A 4 1.62 19.46 -6.74
N ALA A 5 0.94 18.75 -5.84
CA ALA A 5 -0.46 19.01 -5.50
C ALA A 5 -0.67 20.44 -5.05
N LYS A 6 0.16 20.92 -4.10
CA LYS A 6 0.04 22.27 -3.53
C LYS A 6 0.39 23.37 -4.51
N ARG A 7 1.46 23.22 -5.28
CA ARG A 7 1.98 24.29 -6.12
C ARG A 7 1.31 24.41 -7.49
N HIS A 8 0.72 23.31 -7.97
CA HIS A 8 0.26 23.26 -9.36
C HIS A 8 -1.16 22.70 -9.52
N LEU A 9 -1.50 21.60 -8.82
CA LEU A 9 -2.76 20.93 -9.11
C LEU A 9 -3.94 21.61 -8.42
N PHE A 10 -3.76 22.06 -7.20
CA PHE A 10 -4.85 22.61 -6.39
C PHE A 10 -5.40 23.90 -7.01
N ASP A 11 -4.55 24.89 -7.27
CA ASP A 11 -4.96 26.17 -7.85
C ASP A 11 -5.61 25.98 -9.22
N LYS A 12 -5.01 25.12 -10.06
CA LYS A 12 -5.58 24.74 -11.37
C LYS A 12 -6.97 24.13 -11.25
N GLN A 13 -7.21 23.30 -10.23
CA GLN A 13 -8.53 22.68 -10.02
C GLN A 13 -9.53 23.64 -9.37
N LEU A 14 -9.10 24.60 -8.54
CA LEU A 14 -9.97 25.68 -8.06
C LEU A 14 -10.52 26.48 -9.24
N GLU A 15 -9.64 26.98 -10.10
CA GLU A 15 -10.01 27.78 -11.27
C GLU A 15 -10.95 27.02 -12.21
N ARG A 16 -10.62 25.75 -12.52
CA ARG A 16 -11.44 24.91 -13.40
C ARG A 16 -12.86 24.63 -12.88
N ASN A 17 -13.06 24.70 -11.58
CA ASN A 17 -14.34 24.46 -10.94
C ASN A 17 -15.01 25.76 -10.44
N GLY A 18 -14.53 26.93 -10.86
CA GLY A 18 -15.12 28.22 -10.56
C GLY A 18 -15.01 28.67 -9.09
N LEU A 19 -14.09 28.06 -8.34
CA LEU A 19 -13.83 28.42 -6.94
C LEU A 19 -12.77 29.52 -6.85
N LYS A 20 -12.99 30.48 -5.94
CA LYS A 20 -12.02 31.52 -5.62
C LYS A 20 -11.05 31.04 -4.54
N THR A 21 -9.89 31.68 -4.53
CA THR A 21 -8.90 31.45 -3.48
C THR A 21 -9.52 31.73 -2.12
N GLY A 22 -9.40 30.77 -1.18
CA GLY A 22 -9.96 30.85 0.16
C GLY A 22 -11.35 30.22 0.34
N GLU A 23 -12.11 29.98 -0.74
CA GLU A 23 -13.41 29.28 -0.66
C GLU A 23 -13.25 27.79 -0.31
N LEU A 24 -12.17 27.17 -0.79
CA LEU A 24 -11.80 25.79 -0.44
C LEU A 24 -10.38 25.75 0.10
N THR A 25 -10.18 25.01 1.17
CA THR A 25 -8.83 24.67 1.69
C THR A 25 -8.72 23.18 1.92
N ILE A 26 -7.58 22.60 1.54
CA ILE A 26 -7.25 21.19 1.79
C ILE A 26 -5.98 21.14 2.64
N SER A 27 -6.05 20.53 3.82
CA SER A 27 -4.90 20.44 4.70
C SER A 27 -3.81 19.52 4.14
N ASP A 28 -2.55 19.73 4.52
CA ASP A 28 -1.42 18.89 4.12
C ASP A 28 -1.62 17.42 4.55
N LYS A 29 -2.23 17.21 5.72
CA LYS A 29 -2.61 15.87 6.19
C LYS A 29 -3.64 15.21 5.28
N ALA A 30 -4.65 15.97 4.82
CA ALA A 30 -5.65 15.46 3.88
C ALA A 30 -5.03 15.14 2.52
N LEU A 31 -4.15 15.99 1.99
CA LEU A 31 -3.42 15.70 0.74
C LEU A 31 -2.55 14.45 0.87
N SER A 32 -1.85 14.30 1.99
CA SER A 32 -1.03 13.11 2.26
C SER A 32 -1.88 11.84 2.38
N ALA A 33 -3.02 11.91 3.08
CA ALA A 33 -3.97 10.81 3.18
C ALA A 33 -4.58 10.46 1.81
N MET A 34 -4.86 11.46 0.98
CA MET A 34 -5.34 11.26 -0.39
C MET A 34 -4.30 10.52 -1.25
N ILE A 35 -3.05 10.95 -1.19
CA ILE A 35 -1.95 10.31 -1.93
C ILE A 35 -1.79 8.85 -1.51
N ARG A 36 -1.85 8.56 -0.22
CA ARG A 36 -1.67 7.22 0.32
C ARG A 36 -2.89 6.33 0.13
N GLY A 37 -4.07 6.81 0.45
CA GLY A 37 -5.26 5.98 0.59
C GLY A 37 -6.23 6.00 -0.60
N TYR A 38 -6.11 6.97 -1.51
CA TYR A 38 -7.06 7.12 -2.62
C TYR A 38 -6.40 7.05 -4.01
N THR A 39 -5.06 7.11 -4.06
CA THR A 39 -4.32 7.00 -5.32
C THR A 39 -3.16 6.01 -5.20
N ARG A 40 -3.02 5.15 -6.21
CA ARG A 40 -1.89 4.22 -6.35
C ARG A 40 -1.39 4.33 -7.79
N GLU A 41 -0.44 5.23 -8.00
CA GLU A 41 0.04 5.61 -9.33
C GLU A 41 1.49 6.12 -9.29
N ALA A 42 2.24 5.94 -10.35
CA ALA A 42 3.59 6.50 -10.48
C ALA A 42 3.55 8.04 -10.65
N GLY A 43 2.60 8.54 -11.42
CA GLY A 43 2.38 9.98 -11.69
C GLY A 43 1.43 10.65 -10.70
N VAL A 44 0.72 11.68 -11.17
CA VAL A 44 -0.21 12.51 -10.39
C VAL A 44 -1.59 12.69 -11.05
N ARG A 45 -1.91 11.94 -12.10
CA ARG A 45 -3.18 12.09 -12.83
C ARG A 45 -4.40 11.74 -11.98
N ASN A 46 -4.36 10.66 -11.23
CA ASN A 46 -5.47 10.29 -10.34
C ASN A 46 -5.55 11.25 -9.16
N LEU A 47 -4.42 11.74 -8.64
CA LEU A 47 -4.38 12.77 -7.61
C LEU A 47 -5.07 14.04 -8.10
N GLU A 48 -4.75 14.53 -9.31
CA GLU A 48 -5.42 15.67 -9.91
C GLU A 48 -6.93 15.45 -10.05
N ARG A 49 -7.36 14.26 -10.50
CA ARG A 49 -8.79 13.90 -10.61
C ARG A 49 -9.48 13.91 -9.25
N LYS A 50 -8.82 13.43 -8.19
CA LYS A 50 -9.35 13.42 -6.82
C LYS A 50 -9.44 14.82 -6.22
N ILE A 51 -8.47 15.68 -6.48
CA ILE A 51 -8.55 17.11 -6.12
C ILE A 51 -9.74 17.75 -6.84
N GLY A 52 -9.89 17.54 -8.14
CA GLY A 52 -11.03 18.04 -8.91
C GLY A 52 -12.38 17.51 -8.41
N GLU A 53 -12.45 16.26 -7.94
CA GLU A 53 -13.68 15.72 -7.32
C GLU A 53 -14.05 16.48 -6.04
N ILE A 54 -13.07 16.79 -5.19
CA ILE A 54 -13.26 17.61 -3.99
C ILE A 54 -13.72 19.01 -4.38
N CYS A 55 -13.05 19.65 -5.36
CA CYS A 55 -13.41 21.00 -5.82
C CYS A 55 -14.86 21.05 -6.30
N ARG A 56 -15.32 20.09 -7.10
CA ARG A 56 -16.73 20.05 -7.57
C ARG A 56 -17.72 19.91 -6.43
N LYS A 57 -17.46 19.05 -5.45
CA LYS A 57 -18.36 18.86 -4.30
C LYS A 57 -18.36 20.09 -3.39
N ALA A 58 -17.21 20.72 -3.20
CA ALA A 58 -17.09 21.97 -2.44
C ALA A 58 -17.81 23.12 -3.14
N ALA A 59 -17.65 23.27 -4.46
CA ALA A 59 -18.36 24.27 -5.25
C ALA A 59 -19.88 24.11 -5.14
N ARG A 60 -20.37 22.89 -5.16
CA ARG A 60 -21.78 22.59 -4.96
C ARG A 60 -22.27 23.00 -3.56
N GLU A 61 -21.55 22.62 -2.48
CA GLU A 61 -21.90 23.02 -1.09
C GLU A 61 -21.95 24.56 -0.94
N ILE A 62 -21.05 25.29 -1.60
CA ILE A 62 -21.01 26.75 -1.57
C ILE A 62 -22.14 27.36 -2.39
N PHE A 63 -22.42 26.81 -3.58
CA PHE A 63 -23.49 27.30 -4.46
C PHE A 63 -24.88 27.06 -3.88
N GLU A 64 -25.13 25.92 -3.25
CA GLU A 64 -26.39 25.60 -2.57
C GLU A 64 -26.59 26.44 -1.29
N GLY A 65 -25.58 27.22 -0.89
CA GLY A 65 -25.66 28.16 0.23
C GLY A 65 -25.42 27.54 1.60
N ASP A 66 -25.06 26.28 1.66
CA ASP A 66 -24.79 25.56 2.91
C ASP A 66 -23.58 26.14 3.66
N LYS A 67 -22.60 26.65 2.91
CA LYS A 67 -21.34 27.18 3.45
C LYS A 67 -20.78 28.29 2.57
N LYS A 68 -20.11 29.27 3.22
CA LYS A 68 -19.31 30.27 2.49
C LYS A 68 -17.90 29.76 2.15
N THR A 69 -17.40 28.85 2.95
CA THR A 69 -16.06 28.25 2.79
C THR A 69 -16.09 26.78 3.17
N VAL A 70 -15.29 25.97 2.50
CA VAL A 70 -15.14 24.53 2.76
C VAL A 70 -13.72 24.23 3.19
N LYS A 71 -13.57 23.51 4.30
CA LYS A 71 -12.28 23.04 4.81
C LYS A 71 -12.23 21.51 4.79
N VAL A 72 -11.32 20.96 3.98
CA VAL A 72 -11.11 19.52 3.88
C VAL A 72 -9.93 19.12 4.75
N THR A 73 -10.20 18.22 5.67
CA THR A 73 -9.24 17.61 6.60
C THR A 73 -9.18 16.11 6.39
N GLU A 74 -8.22 15.44 7.01
CA GLU A 74 -8.13 13.99 6.96
C GLU A 74 -9.41 13.30 7.46
N GLN A 75 -10.03 13.83 8.55
CA GLN A 75 -11.23 13.25 9.16
C GLN A 75 -12.46 13.31 8.26
N ASN A 76 -12.61 14.36 7.44
CA ASN A 76 -13.77 14.52 6.59
C ASN A 76 -13.51 14.17 5.12
N LEU A 77 -12.31 13.66 4.81
CA LEU A 77 -11.93 13.31 3.44
C LEU A 77 -12.85 12.25 2.82
N SER A 78 -13.31 11.30 3.63
CA SER A 78 -14.24 10.24 3.21
C SER A 78 -15.61 10.78 2.76
N LYS A 79 -16.06 11.93 3.28
CA LYS A 79 -17.29 12.60 2.80
C LYS A 79 -17.16 12.98 1.33
N TYR A 80 -15.97 13.40 0.91
CA TYR A 80 -15.72 13.87 -0.46
C TYR A 80 -15.32 12.75 -1.41
N LEU A 81 -14.52 11.79 -0.96
CA LEU A 81 -13.91 10.77 -1.83
C LEU A 81 -14.44 9.35 -1.62
N GLY A 82 -15.36 9.18 -0.64
CA GLY A 82 -15.86 7.86 -0.25
C GLY A 82 -14.86 7.08 0.61
N LYS A 83 -15.04 5.78 0.71
CA LYS A 83 -14.17 4.90 1.48
C LYS A 83 -12.75 4.89 0.89
N GLN A 84 -11.75 4.87 1.77
CA GLN A 84 -10.36 4.70 1.39
C GLN A 84 -10.19 3.40 0.59
N LYS A 85 -9.41 3.45 -0.50
CA LYS A 85 -9.25 2.32 -1.44
C LYS A 85 -8.02 1.48 -1.15
N TYR A 86 -6.98 2.10 -0.61
CA TYR A 86 -5.69 1.48 -0.37
C TYR A 86 -5.36 1.63 1.09
N GLU A 87 -5.13 0.52 1.75
CA GLU A 87 -4.57 0.45 3.09
C GLU A 87 -3.11 0.02 2.95
N PHE A 88 -2.24 0.64 3.73
CA PHE A 88 -0.88 0.14 3.87
C PHE A 88 -0.90 -0.93 4.94
N ASP A 89 -0.29 -2.06 4.65
CA ASP A 89 -0.13 -3.11 5.63
C ASP A 89 0.60 -2.55 6.86
N LYS A 90 -0.05 -2.70 8.00
CA LYS A 90 0.57 -2.34 9.26
C LYS A 90 1.65 -3.36 9.58
N ARG A 91 2.69 -2.90 10.26
CA ARG A 91 3.69 -3.80 10.84
C ARG A 91 2.95 -4.76 11.79
N ASN A 92 3.32 -6.05 11.73
CA ASN A 92 2.83 -7.03 12.71
C ASN A 92 3.19 -6.54 14.11
N GLU A 93 2.22 -6.56 15.01
CA GLU A 93 2.42 -6.10 16.39
C GLU A 93 3.20 -7.13 17.23
N GLN A 94 3.20 -8.38 16.78
CA GLN A 94 3.88 -9.51 17.43
C GLN A 94 4.72 -10.26 16.40
N ASP A 95 5.79 -10.89 16.86
CA ASP A 95 6.60 -11.78 16.04
C ASP A 95 5.86 -13.12 15.92
N GLU A 96 5.76 -13.62 14.70
CA GLU A 96 5.12 -14.88 14.37
C GLU A 96 6.13 -15.83 13.75
N ILE A 97 6.19 -17.07 14.28
CA ILE A 97 7.08 -18.11 13.74
C ILE A 97 6.58 -18.54 12.36
N GLY A 98 7.48 -18.59 11.39
CA GLY A 98 7.14 -18.95 10.01
C GLY A 98 6.62 -17.78 9.18
N VAL A 99 6.57 -16.58 9.71
CA VAL A 99 6.11 -15.39 8.98
C VAL A 99 7.23 -14.37 8.86
N VAL A 100 7.59 -14.01 7.63
CA VAL A 100 8.62 -13.02 7.34
C VAL A 100 8.09 -11.96 6.38
N ARG A 101 8.38 -10.69 6.69
CA ARG A 101 8.00 -9.58 5.83
C ARG A 101 9.10 -9.26 4.83
N GLY A 102 8.85 -9.62 3.59
CA GLY A 102 9.69 -9.25 2.46
C GLY A 102 9.47 -7.81 2.03
N LEU A 103 10.50 -7.19 1.47
CA LEU A 103 10.43 -5.85 0.89
C LEU A 103 10.35 -5.95 -0.62
N ALA A 104 9.35 -5.30 -1.20
CA ALA A 104 9.14 -5.24 -2.63
C ALA A 104 9.29 -3.81 -3.16
N TRP A 105 9.76 -3.70 -4.38
CA TRP A 105 9.84 -2.45 -5.12
C TRP A 105 8.87 -2.49 -6.30
N THR A 106 8.08 -1.43 -6.46
CA THR A 106 7.09 -1.32 -7.54
C THR A 106 7.19 0.05 -8.24
N SER A 107 6.60 0.18 -9.42
CA SER A 107 6.52 1.45 -10.14
C SER A 107 5.77 2.56 -9.37
N VAL A 108 5.04 2.19 -8.33
CA VAL A 108 4.27 3.13 -7.49
C VAL A 108 4.90 3.36 -6.11
N GLY A 109 6.04 2.75 -5.84
CA GLY A 109 6.80 2.87 -4.59
C GLY A 109 7.17 1.53 -3.98
N GLY A 110 7.73 1.58 -2.78
CA GLY A 110 7.99 0.38 -1.97
C GLY A 110 6.68 -0.23 -1.46
N ASP A 111 6.69 -1.55 -1.33
CA ASP A 111 5.60 -2.33 -0.76
C ASP A 111 6.18 -3.44 0.12
N THR A 112 5.37 -4.07 0.92
CA THR A 112 5.79 -5.21 1.72
C THR A 112 4.96 -6.43 1.35
N LEU A 113 5.60 -7.59 1.39
CA LEU A 113 4.97 -8.89 1.17
C LEU A 113 5.10 -9.70 2.43
N GLU A 114 4.03 -10.31 2.86
CA GLU A 114 4.06 -11.29 3.92
C GLU A 114 4.34 -12.66 3.32
N ILE A 115 5.42 -13.29 3.77
CA ILE A 115 5.86 -14.60 3.33
C ILE A 115 5.63 -15.55 4.49
N GLU A 116 4.71 -16.47 4.29
CA GLU A 116 4.36 -17.49 5.28
C GLU A 116 5.05 -18.81 4.91
N VAL A 117 5.67 -19.44 5.89
CA VAL A 117 6.33 -20.73 5.75
C VAL A 117 5.70 -21.71 6.73
N ASN A 118 5.11 -22.76 6.21
CA ASN A 118 4.53 -23.85 6.98
C ASN A 118 5.36 -25.12 6.79
N VAL A 119 5.70 -25.77 7.91
CA VAL A 119 6.37 -27.06 7.95
C VAL A 119 5.39 -28.08 8.52
N MET A 120 5.20 -29.17 7.82
CA MET A 120 4.27 -30.23 8.22
C MET A 120 4.88 -31.60 7.99
N PRO A 121 4.47 -32.64 8.74
CA PRO A 121 4.88 -34.02 8.45
C PRO A 121 4.55 -34.39 7.02
N GLY A 122 5.50 -34.99 6.29
CA GLY A 122 5.33 -35.27 4.88
C GLY A 122 6.41 -36.20 4.30
N LYS A 123 6.73 -36.01 3.03
CA LYS A 123 7.68 -36.83 2.27
C LYS A 123 8.84 -36.01 1.68
N GLY A 124 9.01 -34.78 2.13
CA GLY A 124 10.04 -33.87 1.64
C GLY A 124 9.59 -33.06 0.42
N GLU A 125 8.30 -32.82 0.25
CA GLU A 125 7.77 -32.00 -0.83
C GLU A 125 8.00 -30.51 -0.52
N PHE A 126 8.28 -29.75 -1.59
CA PHE A 126 8.48 -28.32 -1.52
C PHE A 126 7.43 -27.61 -2.38
N ASN A 127 6.44 -27.02 -1.74
CA ASN A 127 5.30 -26.40 -2.39
C ASN A 127 5.39 -24.87 -2.32
N LEU A 128 5.21 -24.22 -3.46
CA LEU A 128 5.20 -22.76 -3.60
C LEU A 128 3.84 -22.29 -4.10
N THR A 129 3.23 -21.31 -3.41
CA THR A 129 1.95 -20.71 -3.80
C THR A 129 2.05 -19.18 -3.87
N GLY A 130 0.97 -18.51 -4.35
CA GLY A 130 0.89 -17.05 -4.36
C GLY A 130 1.26 -16.38 -5.68
N GLN A 131 1.18 -17.07 -6.83
CA GLN A 131 1.51 -16.54 -8.16
C GLN A 131 2.93 -15.96 -8.25
N LEU A 132 3.88 -16.68 -7.66
CA LEU A 132 5.29 -16.26 -7.63
C LEU A 132 5.88 -16.23 -9.05
N GLY A 133 6.58 -15.15 -9.37
CA GLY A 133 7.42 -15.09 -10.57
C GLY A 133 8.65 -16.01 -10.44
N ASP A 134 9.29 -16.31 -11.56
CA ASP A 134 10.40 -17.28 -11.59
C ASP A 134 11.56 -16.91 -10.64
N VAL A 135 11.91 -15.63 -10.56
CA VAL A 135 12.96 -15.15 -9.64
C VAL A 135 12.61 -15.44 -8.18
N MET A 136 11.34 -15.30 -7.78
CA MET A 136 10.93 -15.61 -6.40
C MET A 136 10.95 -17.11 -6.12
N LYS A 137 10.59 -17.93 -7.10
CA LYS A 137 10.68 -19.40 -7.00
C LYS A 137 12.14 -19.85 -6.83
N GLU A 138 13.04 -19.29 -7.62
CA GLU A 138 14.48 -19.55 -7.50
C GLU A 138 15.02 -19.10 -6.14
N SER A 139 14.59 -17.93 -5.66
CA SER A 139 14.98 -17.42 -4.33
C SER A 139 14.53 -18.35 -3.21
N ALA A 140 13.31 -18.88 -3.27
CA ALA A 140 12.80 -19.83 -2.30
C ALA A 140 13.61 -21.16 -2.33
N GLN A 141 13.91 -21.67 -3.53
CA GLN A 141 14.76 -22.86 -3.68
C GLN A 141 16.18 -22.65 -3.15
N ALA A 142 16.77 -21.48 -3.43
CA ALA A 142 18.08 -21.12 -2.91
C ALA A 142 18.06 -21.02 -1.39
N GLY A 143 17.00 -20.46 -0.81
CA GLY A 143 16.81 -20.40 0.64
C GLY A 143 16.78 -21.77 1.30
N ILE A 144 16.01 -22.72 0.75
CA ILE A 144 15.98 -24.11 1.25
C ILE A 144 17.35 -24.79 1.11
N SER A 145 18.02 -24.57 -0.02
CA SER A 145 19.37 -25.13 -0.24
C SER A 145 20.38 -24.60 0.79
N TYR A 146 20.28 -23.30 1.09
CA TYR A 146 21.12 -22.68 2.13
C TYR A 146 20.84 -23.28 3.51
N ILE A 147 19.57 -23.37 3.92
CA ILE A 147 19.20 -23.95 5.23
C ILE A 147 19.70 -25.39 5.34
N ARG A 148 19.60 -26.18 4.27
CA ARG A 148 20.17 -27.54 4.23
C ARG A 148 21.69 -27.55 4.44
N SER A 149 22.40 -26.59 3.84
CA SER A 149 23.87 -26.52 3.94
C SER A 149 24.37 -26.17 5.34
N VAL A 150 23.57 -25.42 6.11
CA VAL A 150 23.89 -24.98 7.48
C VAL A 150 23.09 -25.74 8.55
N SER A 151 22.44 -26.83 8.18
CA SER A 151 21.55 -27.58 9.08
C SER A 151 22.22 -28.04 10.38
N GLU A 152 23.52 -28.42 10.34
CA GLU A 152 24.29 -28.82 11.52
C GLU A 152 24.53 -27.65 12.50
N GLU A 153 24.64 -26.41 12.00
CA GLU A 153 24.85 -25.22 12.84
C GLU A 153 23.58 -24.84 13.62
N TYR A 154 22.41 -25.23 13.12
CA TYR A 154 21.11 -24.94 13.72
C TYR A 154 20.41 -26.15 14.31
N ASP A 155 21.16 -27.24 14.57
CA ASP A 155 20.64 -28.48 15.15
C ASP A 155 19.42 -29.07 14.40
N ILE A 156 19.35 -28.88 13.09
CA ILE A 156 18.27 -29.43 12.25
C ILE A 156 18.60 -30.92 11.95
N PRO A 157 17.69 -31.86 12.30
CA PRO A 157 17.92 -33.28 12.05
C PRO A 157 18.18 -33.60 10.57
N LYS A 158 19.09 -34.55 10.29
CA LYS A 158 19.44 -34.92 8.90
C LYS A 158 18.24 -35.41 8.06
N ASP A 159 17.26 -36.02 8.71
CA ASP A 159 16.06 -36.55 8.05
C ASP A 159 14.91 -35.53 7.98
N PHE A 160 15.08 -34.35 8.59
CA PHE A 160 14.06 -33.30 8.61
C PHE A 160 13.45 -33.02 7.24
N PHE A 161 14.28 -32.78 6.24
CA PHE A 161 13.84 -32.46 4.88
C PHE A 161 13.29 -33.67 4.08
N LYS A 162 13.35 -34.87 4.64
CA LYS A 162 12.73 -36.08 4.06
C LYS A 162 11.40 -36.41 4.71
N GLU A 163 11.22 -36.00 5.96
CA GLU A 163 10.06 -36.34 6.78
C GLU A 163 9.06 -35.19 6.90
N HIS A 164 9.41 -34.01 6.35
CA HIS A 164 8.55 -32.83 6.40
C HIS A 164 8.38 -32.21 5.01
N ASP A 165 7.16 -31.84 4.71
CA ASP A 165 6.86 -31.00 3.58
C ASP A 165 6.94 -29.52 4.01
N ILE A 166 7.41 -28.67 3.09
CA ILE A 166 7.55 -27.23 3.31
C ILE A 166 6.67 -26.51 2.29
N HIS A 167 5.84 -25.62 2.79
CA HIS A 167 4.94 -24.81 1.96
C HIS A 167 5.23 -23.33 2.21
N ILE A 168 5.49 -22.58 1.12
CA ILE A 168 5.74 -21.14 1.13
C ILE A 168 4.72 -20.45 0.24
#